data_bdc8d69d3d8766a80ae803911b9adf47
#
_entry.id   bdc8d69d3d8766a80ae803911b9adf47
#
_cell.length_a   1.000
_cell.length_b   1.000
_cell.length_c   1.000
_cell.angle_alpha   90.00
_cell.angle_beta   90.00
_cell.angle_gamma   90.00
#
_symmetry.space_group_name_H-M   'P 1'
#
loop_
_entity.id
_entity.type
_entity.pdbx_description
1 polymer ?
#
loop_
_entity_poly.entity_id
_entity_poly.type
_entity_poly.pdbx_seq_one_letter_code
_entity_poly.pdbx_strand_id
1 'polypeptide(L)'
;NKLSTLTTKYYFKLNACPIFEFTTKILFMEKLNVIAVIVAAVSMFLIGGLWYSKALFGNVWMRENNLTEEQLAKSNKGKTFGLSFLFSLIMSFNLAMFVSDPSIDFTMTIFYALCVGLGWIALAFGIVALFELRSWKYIFINGGYMVISFLVMGIILGAWK
;
A
#
# COMPACT_ATOMS: atom_id res chain seq x y z
N ASN A 1 45.59 -4.99 14.17
CA ASN A 1 45.29 -5.78 15.36
C ASN A 1 44.53 -7.02 14.94
N LYS A 2 45.11 -8.23 15.04
CA LYS A 2 44.58 -9.50 14.52
C LYS A 2 43.16 -9.83 15.05
N LEU A 3 42.80 -9.34 16.25
CA LEU A 3 41.48 -9.55 16.84
C LEU A 3 40.37 -8.76 16.12
N SER A 4 40.61 -7.51 15.70
CA SER A 4 39.62 -6.70 15.00
C SER A 4 39.33 -7.24 13.60
N THR A 5 40.35 -7.79 12.94
CA THR A 5 40.18 -8.41 11.59
C THR A 5 39.44 -9.74 11.66
N LEU A 6 39.62 -10.51 12.74
CA LEU A 6 38.90 -11.76 12.96
C LEU A 6 37.42 -11.49 13.28
N THR A 7 37.10 -10.55 14.17
CA THR A 7 35.72 -10.16 14.46
C THR A 7 34.98 -9.67 13.21
N THR A 8 35.57 -8.80 12.42
CA THR A 8 34.97 -8.32 11.16
C THR A 8 34.73 -9.46 10.16
N LYS A 9 35.65 -10.43 10.07
CA LYS A 9 35.51 -11.59 9.17
C LYS A 9 34.44 -12.57 9.63
N TYR A 10 34.25 -12.75 10.94
CA TYR A 10 33.20 -13.57 11.50
C TYR A 10 31.81 -12.89 11.39
N TYR A 11 31.71 -11.58 11.60
CA TYR A 11 30.48 -10.82 11.38
C TYR A 11 30.04 -10.86 9.91
N PHE A 12 30.99 -10.72 8.95
CA PHE A 12 30.70 -10.82 7.52
C PHE A 12 30.23 -12.23 7.13
N LYS A 13 30.83 -13.28 7.71
CA LYS A 13 30.47 -14.68 7.45
C LYS A 13 29.12 -15.09 8.06
N LEU A 14 28.75 -14.53 9.21
CA LEU A 14 27.44 -14.74 9.85
C LEU A 14 26.34 -14.05 9.06
N ASN A 15 26.56 -12.85 8.56
CA ASN A 15 25.58 -12.11 7.73
C ASN A 15 25.40 -12.73 6.32
N ALA A 16 26.33 -13.55 5.85
CA ALA A 16 26.21 -14.30 4.60
C ALA A 16 25.50 -15.66 4.76
N CYS A 17 25.09 -16.03 5.98
CA CYS A 17 24.36 -17.27 6.22
C CYS A 17 22.86 -17.06 5.92
N PRO A 18 22.25 -17.80 4.97
CA PRO A 18 20.83 -17.67 4.65
C PRO A 18 19.90 -17.84 5.85
N ILE A 19 20.30 -18.67 6.82
CA ILE A 19 19.56 -18.92 8.08
C ILE A 19 19.57 -17.67 8.95
N PHE A 20 20.71 -16.96 9.04
CA PHE A 20 20.82 -15.72 9.82
C PHE A 20 19.96 -14.60 9.19
N GLU A 21 20.00 -14.46 7.87
CA GLU A 21 19.18 -13.50 7.14
C GLU A 21 17.68 -13.82 7.27
N PHE A 22 17.30 -15.10 7.23
CA PHE A 22 15.93 -15.56 7.44
C PHE A 22 15.47 -15.32 8.89
N THR A 23 16.31 -15.61 9.87
CA THR A 23 16.03 -15.38 11.30
C THR A 23 15.90 -13.87 11.59
N THR A 24 16.76 -13.05 11.00
CA THR A 24 16.69 -11.59 11.14
C THR A 24 15.40 -11.04 10.51
N LYS A 25 14.97 -11.58 9.37
CA LYS A 25 13.67 -11.23 8.76
C LYS A 25 12.48 -11.64 9.62
N ILE A 26 12.51 -12.81 10.24
CA ILE A 26 11.45 -13.26 11.17
C ILE A 26 11.40 -12.34 12.41
N LEU A 27 12.52 -12.02 13.02
CA LEU A 27 12.61 -11.08 14.14
C LEU A 27 12.15 -9.66 13.76
N PHE A 28 12.32 -9.29 12.49
CA PHE A 28 11.83 -8.01 11.96
C PHE A 28 10.30 -8.00 11.83
N MET A 29 9.69 -9.14 11.49
CA MET A 29 8.22 -9.29 11.45
C MET A 29 7.59 -9.23 12.85
N GLU A 30 8.32 -9.61 13.90
CA GLU A 30 7.87 -9.55 15.29
C GLU A 30 7.67 -8.10 15.79
N LYS A 31 8.29 -7.12 15.13
CA LYS A 31 8.14 -5.69 15.45
C LYS A 31 7.01 -5.00 14.68
N LEU A 32 6.30 -5.73 13.80
CA LEU A 32 5.23 -5.17 12.99
C LEU A 32 3.99 -4.90 13.87
N ASN A 33 3.57 -3.65 13.93
CA ASN A 33 2.32 -3.29 14.61
C ASN A 33 1.11 -3.72 13.76
N VAL A 34 0.60 -4.94 14.04
CA VAL A 34 -0.53 -5.54 13.32
C VAL A 34 -1.78 -4.66 13.41
N ILE A 35 -1.99 -3.96 14.53
CA ILE A 35 -3.14 -3.05 14.70
C ILE A 35 -3.03 -1.88 13.73
N ALA A 36 -1.83 -1.29 13.60
CA ALA A 36 -1.57 -0.22 12.64
C ALA A 36 -1.84 -0.68 11.18
N VAL A 37 -1.44 -1.90 10.83
CA VAL A 37 -1.71 -2.51 9.51
C VAL A 37 -3.22 -2.63 9.25
N ILE A 38 -3.98 -3.12 10.22
CA ILE A 38 -5.44 -3.27 10.09
C ILE A 38 -6.10 -1.89 9.94
N VAL A 39 -5.73 -0.92 10.78
CA VAL A 39 -6.30 0.44 10.71
C VAL A 39 -5.95 1.14 9.40
N ALA A 40 -4.73 0.96 8.91
CA ALA A 40 -4.32 1.46 7.60
C ALA A 40 -5.13 0.84 6.45
N ALA A 41 -5.39 -0.48 6.49
CA ALA A 41 -6.25 -1.15 5.51
C ALA A 41 -7.71 -0.64 5.59
N VAL A 42 -8.26 -0.48 6.78
CA VAL A 42 -9.61 0.09 6.99
C VAL A 42 -9.68 1.51 6.46
N SER A 43 -8.65 2.35 6.68
CA SER A 43 -8.63 3.72 6.18
C SER A 43 -8.74 3.79 4.65
N MET A 44 -8.01 2.93 3.92
CA MET A 44 -8.12 2.83 2.46
C MET A 44 -9.55 2.48 2.02
N PHE A 45 -10.18 1.54 2.72
CA PHE A 45 -11.54 1.14 2.44
C PHE A 45 -12.54 2.27 2.66
N LEU A 46 -12.41 3.04 3.74
CA LEU A 46 -13.25 4.20 4.03
C LEU A 46 -13.03 5.33 3.02
N ILE A 47 -11.78 5.60 2.65
CA ILE A 47 -11.46 6.56 1.59
C ILE A 47 -12.13 6.16 0.28
N GLY A 48 -12.09 4.87 -0.10
CA GLY A 48 -12.75 4.36 -1.30
C GLY A 48 -14.26 4.57 -1.27
N GLY A 49 -14.90 4.30 -0.13
CA GLY A 49 -16.34 4.55 0.06
C GLY A 49 -16.72 6.02 -0.16
N LEU A 50 -15.91 6.95 0.37
CA LEU A 50 -16.11 8.38 0.19
C LEU A 50 -15.77 8.81 -1.24
N TRP A 51 -14.62 8.36 -1.78
CA TRP A 51 -14.10 8.74 -3.10
C TRP A 51 -15.05 8.40 -4.24
N TYR A 52 -15.59 7.18 -4.21
CA TYR A 52 -16.54 6.70 -5.21
C TYR A 52 -18.01 6.96 -4.85
N SER A 53 -18.25 7.77 -3.83
CA SER A 53 -19.60 8.23 -3.51
C SER A 53 -20.10 9.30 -4.49
N LYS A 54 -21.41 9.49 -4.55
CA LYS A 54 -22.04 10.58 -5.34
C LYS A 54 -21.60 11.98 -4.88
N ALA A 55 -21.11 12.11 -3.64
CA ALA A 55 -20.63 13.37 -3.09
C ALA A 55 -19.28 13.81 -3.70
N LEU A 56 -18.44 12.87 -4.17
CA LEU A 56 -17.15 13.15 -4.78
C LEU A 56 -17.15 12.72 -6.26
N PHE A 57 -16.52 11.62 -6.57
CA PHE A 57 -16.24 11.24 -7.97
C PHE A 57 -17.19 10.15 -8.51
N GLY A 58 -18.11 9.62 -7.71
CA GLY A 58 -18.94 8.47 -8.08
C GLY A 58 -19.72 8.64 -9.37
N ASN A 59 -20.36 9.81 -9.58
CA ASN A 59 -21.12 10.08 -10.81
C ASN A 59 -20.19 10.13 -12.06
N VAL A 60 -19.02 10.73 -11.93
CA VAL A 60 -18.05 10.80 -13.04
C VAL A 60 -17.47 9.42 -13.30
N TRP A 61 -17.11 8.68 -12.25
CA TRP A 61 -16.59 7.33 -12.32
C TRP A 61 -17.57 6.36 -12.99
N MET A 62 -18.86 6.41 -12.65
CA MET A 62 -19.89 5.60 -13.29
C MET A 62 -19.97 5.89 -14.80
N ARG A 63 -19.95 7.18 -15.17
CA ARG A 63 -20.00 7.59 -16.57
C ARG A 63 -18.79 7.12 -17.36
N GLU A 64 -17.59 7.27 -16.81
CA GLU A 64 -16.34 6.84 -17.46
C GLU A 64 -16.24 5.31 -17.61
N ASN A 65 -16.99 4.55 -16.80
CA ASN A 65 -17.08 3.10 -16.88
C ASN A 65 -18.32 2.59 -17.62
N ASN A 66 -19.18 3.47 -18.12
CA ASN A 66 -20.48 3.11 -18.73
C ASN A 66 -21.35 2.26 -17.79
N LEU A 67 -21.32 2.54 -16.49
CA LEU A 67 -22.06 1.81 -15.46
C LEU A 67 -23.36 2.56 -15.11
N THR A 68 -24.43 1.78 -14.93
CA THR A 68 -25.70 2.27 -14.40
C THR A 68 -25.89 1.92 -12.92
N GLU A 69 -26.73 2.67 -12.22
CA GLU A 69 -27.06 2.37 -10.81
C GLU A 69 -27.69 0.98 -10.67
N GLU A 70 -28.46 0.57 -11.68
CA GLU A 70 -29.10 -0.77 -11.68
C GLU A 70 -28.05 -1.89 -11.76
N GLN A 71 -27.02 -1.75 -12.60
CA GLN A 71 -25.91 -2.70 -12.70
C GLN A 71 -25.14 -2.78 -11.37
N LEU A 72 -24.89 -1.64 -10.73
CA LEU A 72 -24.22 -1.59 -9.42
C LEU A 72 -25.09 -2.19 -8.32
N ALA A 73 -26.40 -2.00 -8.38
CA ALA A 73 -27.34 -2.59 -7.43
C ALA A 73 -27.38 -4.12 -7.52
N LYS A 74 -27.28 -4.68 -8.75
CA LYS A 74 -27.26 -6.13 -9.02
C LYS A 74 -25.90 -6.79 -8.74
N SER A 75 -24.84 -6.01 -8.54
CA SER A 75 -23.49 -6.56 -8.28
C SER A 75 -23.43 -7.26 -6.92
N ASN A 76 -22.58 -8.30 -6.83
CA ASN A 76 -22.35 -8.97 -5.55
C ASN A 76 -21.47 -8.11 -4.64
N LYS A 77 -22.12 -7.22 -3.87
CA LYS A 77 -21.46 -6.28 -2.96
C LYS A 77 -20.56 -6.98 -1.94
N GLY A 78 -21.02 -8.10 -1.38
CA GLY A 78 -20.25 -8.86 -0.39
C GLY A 78 -18.91 -9.37 -0.96
N LYS A 79 -18.94 -9.95 -2.16
CA LYS A 79 -17.72 -10.39 -2.85
C LYS A 79 -16.81 -9.21 -3.17
N THR A 80 -17.35 -8.15 -3.75
CA THR A 80 -16.56 -6.97 -4.16
C THR A 80 -15.89 -6.31 -2.96
N PHE A 81 -16.66 -5.99 -1.92
CA PHE A 81 -16.12 -5.33 -0.73
C PHE A 81 -15.19 -6.24 0.09
N GLY A 82 -15.52 -7.53 0.21
CA GLY A 82 -14.68 -8.49 0.92
C GLY A 82 -13.30 -8.67 0.25
N LEU A 83 -13.26 -8.83 -1.07
CA LEU A 83 -12.00 -8.93 -1.80
C LEU A 83 -11.23 -7.61 -1.80
N SER A 84 -11.92 -6.47 -1.94
CA SER A 84 -11.26 -5.16 -1.86
C SER A 84 -10.61 -4.93 -0.50
N PHE A 85 -11.29 -5.32 0.58
CA PHE A 85 -10.71 -5.25 1.92
C PHE A 85 -9.50 -6.18 2.09
N LEU A 86 -9.59 -7.41 1.59
CA LEU A 86 -8.46 -8.34 1.61
C LEU A 86 -7.25 -7.78 0.86
N PHE A 87 -7.47 -7.19 -0.32
CA PHE A 87 -6.38 -6.57 -1.08
C PHE A 87 -5.80 -5.35 -0.35
N SER A 88 -6.65 -4.51 0.26
CA SER A 88 -6.20 -3.39 1.10
C SER A 88 -5.35 -3.86 2.28
N LEU A 89 -5.71 -4.99 2.90
CA LEU A 89 -4.95 -5.58 3.99
C LEU A 89 -3.57 -6.07 3.53
N ILE A 90 -3.51 -6.75 2.38
CA ILE A 90 -2.24 -7.20 1.79
C ILE A 90 -1.36 -6.00 1.42
N MET A 91 -1.93 -4.95 0.83
CA MET A 91 -1.19 -3.74 0.45
C MET A 91 -0.66 -3.00 1.69
N SER A 92 -1.47 -2.85 2.74
CA SER A 92 -1.07 -2.25 4.00
C SER A 92 0.03 -3.05 4.69
N PHE A 93 -0.09 -4.38 4.72
CA PHE A 93 0.94 -5.26 5.27
C PHE A 93 2.27 -5.13 4.50
N ASN A 94 2.23 -5.16 3.17
CA ASN A 94 3.42 -4.96 2.35
C ASN A 94 4.07 -3.60 2.62
N LEU A 95 3.29 -2.51 2.64
CA LEU A 95 3.82 -1.19 2.94
C LEU A 95 4.46 -1.15 4.33
N ALA A 96 3.80 -1.74 5.34
CA ALA A 96 4.31 -1.81 6.70
C ALA A 96 5.66 -2.54 6.76
N MET A 97 5.85 -3.62 5.99
CA MET A 97 7.14 -4.32 5.91
C MET A 97 8.28 -3.43 5.39
N PHE A 98 7.99 -2.52 4.45
CA PHE A 98 9.00 -1.60 3.93
C PHE A 98 9.34 -0.46 4.90
N VAL A 99 8.38 -0.02 5.70
CA VAL A 99 8.54 1.19 6.53
C VAL A 99 8.71 0.90 8.02
N SER A 100 8.70 -0.37 8.45
CA SER A 100 8.83 -0.74 9.87
C SER A 100 10.26 -0.68 10.42
N ASP A 101 11.27 -0.46 9.57
CA ASP A 101 12.65 -0.28 10.03
C ASP A 101 12.74 0.94 10.97
N PRO A 102 13.31 0.79 12.20
CA PRO A 102 13.46 1.89 13.15
C PRO A 102 14.28 3.07 12.63
N SER A 103 15.13 2.86 11.62
CA SER A 103 15.91 3.94 10.99
C SER A 103 15.10 4.83 10.06
N ILE A 104 13.91 4.38 9.63
CA ILE A 104 13.01 5.14 8.76
C ILE A 104 12.13 6.02 9.66
N ASP A 105 12.31 7.33 9.60
CA ASP A 105 11.49 8.27 10.36
C ASP A 105 10.06 8.45 9.77
N PHE A 106 9.24 9.24 10.46
CA PHE A 106 7.87 9.52 10.03
C PHE A 106 7.81 10.16 8.64
N THR A 107 8.68 11.11 8.35
CA THR A 107 8.71 11.84 7.07
C THR A 107 9.09 10.91 5.92
N MET A 108 10.11 10.08 6.13
CA MET A 108 10.53 9.08 5.14
C MET A 108 9.47 8.01 4.93
N THR A 109 8.72 7.63 5.95
CA THR A 109 7.57 6.71 5.82
C THR A 109 6.52 7.28 4.88
N ILE A 110 6.15 8.56 5.03
CA ILE A 110 5.20 9.24 4.13
C ILE A 110 5.76 9.33 2.71
N PHE A 111 7.04 9.66 2.57
CA PHE A 111 7.71 9.74 1.27
C PHE A 111 7.68 8.39 0.54
N TYR A 112 8.01 7.28 1.22
CA TYR A 112 7.94 5.94 0.64
C TYR A 112 6.52 5.54 0.27
N ALA A 113 5.54 5.85 1.10
CA ALA A 113 4.14 5.61 0.79
C ALA A 113 3.68 6.36 -0.47
N LEU A 114 4.11 7.63 -0.64
CA LEU A 114 3.87 8.40 -1.86
C LEU A 114 4.59 7.81 -3.07
N CYS A 115 5.85 7.38 -2.92
CA CYS A 115 6.58 6.72 -4.01
C CYS A 115 5.86 5.45 -4.48
N VAL A 116 5.32 4.65 -3.56
CA VAL A 116 4.54 3.45 -3.90
C VAL A 116 3.21 3.84 -4.55
N GLY A 117 2.42 4.71 -3.92
CA GLY A 117 1.08 5.09 -4.38
C GLY A 117 1.10 5.81 -5.72
N LEU A 118 1.97 6.81 -5.88
CA LEU A 118 2.09 7.59 -7.11
C LEU A 118 3.03 6.89 -8.09
N GLY A 119 4.27 6.63 -7.68
CA GLY A 119 5.34 6.22 -8.58
C GLY A 119 5.17 4.81 -9.15
N TRP A 120 4.48 3.93 -8.45
CA TRP A 120 4.26 2.55 -8.90
C TRP A 120 2.80 2.31 -9.27
N ILE A 121 1.88 2.46 -8.33
CA ILE A 121 0.50 2.00 -8.51
C ILE A 121 -0.27 2.89 -9.46
N ALA A 122 -0.27 4.21 -9.24
CA ALA A 122 -1.01 5.13 -10.10
C ALA A 122 -0.45 5.16 -11.52
N LEU A 123 0.88 5.12 -11.70
CA LEU A 123 1.51 5.09 -13.01
C LEU A 123 1.30 3.74 -13.71
N ALA A 124 1.42 2.61 -13.02
CA ALA A 124 1.12 1.29 -13.60
C ALA A 124 -0.33 1.19 -14.06
N PHE A 125 -1.27 1.66 -13.23
CA PHE A 125 -2.68 1.78 -13.61
C PHE A 125 -2.85 2.70 -14.83
N GLY A 126 -2.16 3.85 -14.85
CA GLY A 126 -2.19 4.79 -15.97
C GLY A 126 -1.72 4.15 -17.27
N ILE A 127 -0.64 3.36 -17.25
CA ILE A 127 -0.15 2.64 -18.44
C ILE A 127 -1.25 1.70 -18.97
N VAL A 128 -1.84 0.86 -18.12
CA VAL A 128 -2.92 -0.06 -18.55
C VAL A 128 -4.11 0.71 -19.14
N ALA A 129 -4.55 1.77 -18.46
CA ALA A 129 -5.68 2.59 -18.88
C ALA A 129 -5.43 3.30 -20.23
N LEU A 130 -4.18 3.70 -20.51
CA LEU A 130 -3.82 4.28 -21.82
C LEU A 130 -3.94 3.25 -22.95
N PHE A 131 -3.49 2.01 -22.75
CA PHE A 131 -3.67 0.95 -23.75
C PHE A 131 -5.13 0.53 -23.90
N GLU A 132 -5.95 0.69 -22.87
CA GLU A 132 -7.40 0.50 -22.93
C GLU A 132 -8.15 1.69 -23.54
N LEU A 133 -7.45 2.73 -24.00
CA LEU A 133 -8.01 3.97 -24.56
C LEU A 133 -8.97 4.68 -23.58
N ARG A 134 -8.70 4.60 -22.28
CA ARG A 134 -9.48 5.29 -21.25
C ARG A 134 -9.17 6.78 -21.21
N SER A 135 -10.14 7.55 -20.75
CA SER A 135 -10.00 9.00 -20.62
C SER A 135 -9.01 9.39 -19.50
N TRP A 136 -8.41 10.57 -19.60
CA TRP A 136 -7.61 11.14 -18.53
C TRP A 136 -8.38 11.27 -17.20
N LYS A 137 -9.69 11.55 -17.26
CA LYS A 137 -10.55 11.61 -16.07
C LYS A 137 -10.60 10.27 -15.35
N TYR A 138 -10.73 9.18 -16.09
CA TYR A 138 -10.68 7.82 -15.56
C TYR A 138 -9.35 7.54 -14.85
N ILE A 139 -8.23 7.93 -15.48
CA ILE A 139 -6.89 7.73 -14.94
C ILE A 139 -6.71 8.53 -13.65
N PHE A 140 -7.07 9.82 -13.64
CA PHE A 140 -6.92 10.68 -12.46
C PHE A 140 -7.83 10.27 -11.30
N ILE A 141 -9.07 9.84 -11.56
CA ILE A 141 -9.97 9.39 -10.50
C ILE A 141 -9.41 8.14 -9.81
N ASN A 142 -9.04 7.12 -10.60
CA ASN A 142 -8.59 5.86 -10.02
C ASN A 142 -7.15 5.94 -9.48
N GLY A 143 -6.25 6.59 -10.21
CA GLY A 143 -4.87 6.83 -9.76
C GLY A 143 -4.82 7.74 -8.53
N GLY A 144 -5.60 8.82 -8.51
CA GLY A 144 -5.71 9.74 -7.37
C GLY A 144 -6.22 9.05 -6.11
N TYR A 145 -7.21 8.16 -6.22
CA TYR A 145 -7.65 7.31 -5.12
C TYR A 145 -6.49 6.52 -4.50
N MET A 146 -5.67 5.88 -5.33
CA MET A 146 -4.51 5.11 -4.87
C MET A 146 -3.48 5.99 -4.16
N VAL A 147 -3.15 7.15 -4.73
CA VAL A 147 -2.19 8.08 -4.12
C VAL A 147 -2.64 8.53 -2.75
N ILE A 148 -3.89 8.98 -2.60
CA ILE A 148 -4.43 9.44 -1.32
C ILE A 148 -4.51 8.28 -0.31
N SER A 149 -4.91 7.10 -0.76
CA SER A 149 -4.99 5.92 0.11
C SER A 149 -3.62 5.53 0.67
N PHE A 150 -2.59 5.48 -0.17
CA PHE A 150 -1.22 5.17 0.27
C PHE A 150 -0.64 6.27 1.16
N LEU A 151 -0.94 7.54 0.88
CA LEU A 151 -0.54 8.66 1.74
C LEU A 151 -1.09 8.48 3.16
N VAL A 152 -2.39 8.20 3.29
CA VAL A 152 -3.03 8.00 4.60
C VAL A 152 -2.52 6.73 5.29
N MET A 153 -2.31 5.64 4.55
CA MET A 153 -1.64 4.45 5.09
C MET A 153 -0.26 4.77 5.64
N GLY A 154 0.55 5.55 4.91
CA GLY A 154 1.89 5.98 5.34
C GLY A 154 1.85 6.83 6.60
N ILE A 155 0.89 7.72 6.73
CA ILE A 155 0.67 8.53 7.94
C ILE A 155 0.35 7.62 9.14
N ILE A 156 -0.58 6.68 8.97
CA ILE A 156 -0.99 5.76 10.05
C ILE A 156 0.18 4.87 10.47
N LEU A 157 0.84 4.22 9.52
CA LEU A 157 1.96 3.33 9.79
C LEU A 157 3.17 4.06 10.37
N GLY A 158 3.44 5.30 9.94
CA GLY A 158 4.52 6.10 10.46
C GLY A 158 4.26 6.65 11.86
N ALA A 159 3.00 6.95 12.19
CA ALA A 159 2.60 7.45 13.51
C ALA A 159 2.51 6.32 14.56
N TRP A 160 2.41 5.06 14.13
CA TRP A 160 2.16 3.91 15.00
C TRP A 160 3.29 2.86 14.94
N LYS A 161 4.51 3.30 14.87
CA LYS A 161 5.71 2.46 14.95
C LYS A 161 6.00 2.00 16.37
#